data_9b4898eda86604743eccb449c264bc03
#
_entry.id   9b4898eda86604743eccb449c264bc03
#
_cell.length_a   1.000
_cell.length_b   1.000
_cell.length_c   1.000
_cell.angle_alpha   90.00
_cell.angle_beta   90.00
_cell.angle_gamma   90.00
#
_symmetry.space_group_name_H-M   'P 1'
#
loop_
_entity.id
_entity.type
_entity.pdbx_description
1 polymer ?
#
loop_
_entity_poly.entity_id
_entity_poly.type
_entity_poly.pdbx_seq_one_letter_code
_entity_poly.pdbx_strand_id
1 'polypeptide(L)'
;MIEIQSLNKIFNENKSNEFHALKDINLQIKDKSCVILKGVSGSGKSTLLSIIATLMKPSNGTIKVNENIISKLPDLHASTFRAKHIGFVFQNYNLFNSFNVYENIAMATTTLNLNSNEIKENVNKAMKIANIIHKENQTVSNLSGGEKQRVAIARAIVNNPELIVCDEPTANLDKENSLNFLKMIKELKTLGKTIVIATHDPIFDELDFVDEIYHMEDGKIV
;
A
#
# COMPACT_ATOMS: atom_id res chain seq x y z
N MET A 1 0.84 -11.86 -10.77
CA MET A 1 0.57 -10.42 -10.46
C MET A 1 1.83 -9.59 -10.38
N ILE A 2 2.77 -9.86 -9.48
CA ILE A 2 4.04 -9.13 -9.35
C ILE A 2 5.20 -10.08 -9.61
N GLU A 3 6.16 -9.65 -10.42
CA GLU A 3 7.42 -10.36 -10.69
C GLU A 3 8.58 -9.39 -10.48
N ILE A 4 9.52 -9.73 -9.62
CA ILE A 4 10.70 -8.96 -9.28
C ILE A 4 11.94 -9.79 -9.58
N GLN A 5 12.89 -9.22 -10.34
CA GLN A 5 14.11 -9.90 -10.75
C GLN A 5 15.32 -9.01 -10.49
N SER A 6 16.26 -9.53 -9.70
CA SER A 6 17.56 -8.93 -9.35
C SER A 6 17.46 -7.46 -8.95
N LEU A 7 16.44 -7.14 -8.12
CA LEU A 7 16.15 -5.77 -7.75
C LEU A 7 17.11 -5.29 -6.68
N ASN A 8 17.70 -4.13 -6.94
CA ASN A 8 18.58 -3.45 -5.99
C ASN A 8 18.12 -2.01 -5.76
N LYS A 9 18.33 -1.51 -4.55
CA LYS A 9 18.16 -0.10 -4.21
C LYS A 9 19.35 0.39 -3.41
N ILE A 10 20.07 1.34 -3.97
CA ILE A 10 21.20 2.03 -3.35
C ILE A 10 20.80 3.48 -3.15
N PHE A 11 20.90 3.98 -1.93
CA PHE A 11 20.77 5.40 -1.62
C PHE A 11 22.14 6.04 -1.58
N ASN A 12 22.22 7.30 -2.02
CA ASN A 12 23.45 8.08 -2.04
C ASN A 12 24.62 7.39 -2.78
N GLU A 13 24.31 6.73 -3.89
CA GLU A 13 25.28 6.00 -4.71
C GLU A 13 26.51 6.86 -5.02
N ASN A 14 27.71 6.28 -4.90
CA ASN A 14 29.01 6.95 -5.04
C ASN A 14 29.31 8.09 -4.04
N LYS A 15 28.62 8.14 -2.88
CA LYS A 15 28.87 9.08 -1.78
C LYS A 15 29.38 8.36 -0.54
N SER A 16 29.99 9.10 0.38
CA SER A 16 30.53 8.55 1.63
C SER A 16 29.48 7.90 2.55
N ASN A 17 28.21 8.23 2.35
CA ASN A 17 27.06 7.68 3.08
C ASN A 17 26.19 6.78 2.19
N GLU A 18 26.81 6.07 1.26
CA GLU A 18 26.14 5.07 0.44
C GLU A 18 25.51 3.97 1.32
N PHE A 19 24.27 3.61 0.98
CA PHE A 19 23.51 2.60 1.72
C PHE A 19 22.72 1.69 0.77
N HIS A 20 22.99 0.39 0.84
CA HIS A 20 22.30 -0.64 0.07
C HIS A 20 21.05 -1.11 0.84
N ALA A 21 19.91 -0.54 0.51
CA ALA A 21 18.63 -0.84 1.15
C ALA A 21 17.97 -2.13 0.65
N LEU A 22 18.20 -2.50 -0.62
CA LEU A 22 17.75 -3.77 -1.22
C LEU A 22 18.90 -4.38 -2.01
N LYS A 23 19.09 -5.70 -1.84
CA LYS A 23 20.23 -6.45 -2.35
C LYS A 23 19.75 -7.71 -3.08
N ASP A 24 19.70 -7.65 -4.40
CA ASP A 24 19.32 -8.76 -5.29
C ASP A 24 18.00 -9.43 -4.93
N ILE A 25 16.94 -8.62 -4.73
CA ILE A 25 15.61 -9.14 -4.44
C ILE A 25 15.03 -9.85 -5.66
N ASN A 26 14.65 -11.12 -5.45
CA ASN A 26 13.90 -11.93 -6.39
C ASN A 26 12.62 -12.39 -5.70
N LEU A 27 11.45 -12.05 -6.26
CA LEU A 27 10.15 -12.30 -5.63
C LEU A 27 9.07 -12.44 -6.68
N GLN A 28 8.17 -13.41 -6.46
CA GLN A 28 6.99 -13.58 -7.29
C GLN A 28 5.73 -13.63 -6.42
N ILE A 29 4.76 -12.76 -6.69
CA ILE A 29 3.48 -12.69 -5.98
C ILE A 29 2.36 -13.02 -6.96
N LYS A 30 1.57 -14.03 -6.64
CA LYS A 30 0.43 -14.48 -7.45
C LYS A 30 -0.70 -13.46 -7.43
N ASP A 31 -1.54 -13.52 -8.45
CA ASP A 31 -2.78 -12.73 -8.46
C ASP A 31 -3.74 -13.20 -7.36
N LYS A 32 -4.49 -12.27 -6.79
CA LYS A 32 -5.49 -12.51 -5.72
C LYS A 32 -4.92 -13.15 -4.45
N SER A 33 -3.61 -13.07 -4.23
CA SER A 33 -2.97 -13.55 -3.00
C SER A 33 -2.80 -12.44 -1.97
N CYS A 34 -2.71 -12.84 -0.72
CA CYS A 34 -2.31 -11.99 0.41
C CYS A 34 -0.92 -12.43 0.87
N VAL A 35 0.04 -11.53 0.77
CA VAL A 35 1.46 -11.78 1.08
C VAL A 35 1.92 -10.86 2.18
N ILE A 36 2.64 -11.42 3.15
CA ILE A 36 3.28 -10.66 4.22
C ILE A 36 4.80 -10.58 3.97
N LEU A 37 5.33 -9.38 4.04
CA LEU A 37 6.78 -9.13 4.14
C LEU A 37 7.12 -8.87 5.60
N LYS A 38 7.76 -9.83 6.24
CA LYS A 38 8.13 -9.81 7.65
C LYS A 38 9.60 -9.45 7.85
N GLY A 39 9.93 -8.74 8.91
CA GLY A 39 11.33 -8.42 9.25
C GLY A 39 11.41 -7.23 10.21
N VAL A 40 12.58 -7.07 10.83
CA VAL A 40 12.84 -5.97 11.77
C VAL A 40 12.79 -4.60 11.09
N SER A 41 12.73 -3.54 11.89
CA SER A 41 12.87 -2.17 11.35
C SER A 41 14.21 -2.03 10.63
N GLY A 42 14.23 -1.36 9.48
CA GLY A 42 15.42 -1.20 8.65
C GLY A 42 15.76 -2.37 7.71
N SER A 43 15.01 -3.47 7.71
CA SER A 43 15.28 -4.63 6.83
C SER A 43 14.99 -4.38 5.33
N GLY A 44 14.45 -3.22 4.95
CA GLY A 44 14.17 -2.87 3.54
C GLY A 44 12.71 -2.99 3.11
N LYS A 45 11.78 -3.45 3.97
CA LYS A 45 10.35 -3.68 3.63
C LYS A 45 9.67 -2.46 3.02
N SER A 46 9.70 -1.30 3.70
CA SER A 46 9.07 -0.06 3.22
C SER A 46 9.69 0.43 1.92
N THR A 47 10.99 0.20 1.72
CA THR A 47 11.69 0.50 0.45
C THR A 47 11.15 -0.38 -0.67
N LEU A 48 11.03 -1.68 -0.44
CA LEU A 48 10.49 -2.63 -1.42
C LEU A 48 9.03 -2.27 -1.76
N LEU A 49 8.18 -2.02 -0.76
CA LEU A 49 6.80 -1.58 -0.98
C LEU A 49 6.71 -0.28 -1.78
N SER A 50 7.57 0.71 -1.47
CA SER A 50 7.62 1.99 -2.19
C SER A 50 7.99 1.80 -3.67
N ILE A 51 8.85 0.84 -3.99
CA ILE A 51 9.21 0.53 -5.37
C ILE A 51 8.08 -0.24 -6.08
N ILE A 52 7.47 -1.23 -5.43
CA ILE A 52 6.28 -1.93 -5.95
C ILE A 52 5.15 -0.94 -6.25
N ALA A 53 4.97 0.06 -5.38
CA ALA A 53 3.95 1.09 -5.53
C ALA A 53 4.35 2.23 -6.50
N THR A 54 5.48 2.13 -7.21
CA THR A 54 5.98 3.19 -8.10
C THR A 54 6.19 4.56 -7.43
N LEU A 55 6.33 4.58 -6.12
CA LEU A 55 6.67 5.79 -5.33
C LEU A 55 8.18 6.06 -5.36
N MET A 56 8.98 5.04 -5.67
CA MET A 56 10.43 5.09 -5.75
C MET A 56 10.92 4.23 -6.91
N LYS A 57 11.96 4.67 -7.61
CA LYS A 57 12.62 3.88 -8.65
C LYS A 57 13.70 3.00 -8.03
N PRO A 58 13.86 1.75 -8.48
CA PRO A 58 15.02 0.93 -8.13
C PRO A 58 16.30 1.52 -8.71
N SER A 59 17.47 1.14 -8.17
CA SER A 59 18.76 1.45 -8.76
C SER A 59 19.04 0.56 -9.98
N ASN A 60 18.71 -0.73 -9.87
CA ASN A 60 18.74 -1.68 -10.99
C ASN A 60 17.75 -2.83 -10.73
N GLY A 61 17.65 -3.75 -11.72
CA GLY A 61 16.68 -4.83 -11.69
C GLY A 61 15.36 -4.47 -12.36
N THR A 62 14.43 -5.43 -12.35
CA THR A 62 13.16 -5.30 -13.04
C THR A 62 12.00 -5.63 -12.12
N ILE A 63 10.93 -4.83 -12.20
CA ILE A 63 9.63 -5.15 -11.63
C ILE A 63 8.57 -5.12 -12.72
N LYS A 64 7.76 -6.17 -12.76
CA LYS A 64 6.51 -6.22 -13.51
C LYS A 64 5.34 -6.30 -12.56
N VAL A 65 4.26 -5.58 -12.88
CA VAL A 65 2.95 -5.71 -12.26
C VAL A 65 1.97 -6.03 -13.38
N ASN A 66 1.37 -7.21 -13.34
CA ASN A 66 0.71 -7.82 -14.48
C ASN A 66 1.67 -7.87 -15.68
N GLU A 67 1.25 -7.39 -16.86
CA GLU A 67 2.11 -7.33 -18.06
C GLU A 67 2.97 -6.06 -18.14
N ASN A 68 2.88 -5.14 -17.16
CA ASN A 68 3.54 -3.84 -17.24
C ASN A 68 4.88 -3.85 -16.51
N ILE A 69 5.97 -3.50 -17.20
CA ILE A 69 7.26 -3.23 -16.57
C ILE A 69 7.20 -1.84 -15.93
N ILE A 70 7.19 -1.78 -14.60
CA ILE A 70 7.01 -0.53 -13.85
C ILE A 70 8.33 0.09 -13.38
N SER A 71 9.44 -0.67 -13.39
CA SER A 71 10.75 -0.22 -12.88
C SER A 71 11.34 0.98 -13.61
N LYS A 72 10.93 1.21 -14.86
CA LYS A 72 11.47 2.26 -15.75
C LYS A 72 10.43 3.29 -16.19
N LEU A 73 9.23 3.30 -15.60
CA LEU A 73 8.19 4.24 -15.98
C LEU A 73 8.64 5.69 -15.73
N PRO A 74 8.43 6.61 -16.69
CA PRO A 74 8.51 8.04 -16.42
C PRO A 74 7.51 8.46 -15.34
N ASP A 75 7.80 9.51 -14.58
CA ASP A 75 7.03 9.87 -13.39
C ASP A 75 5.53 10.10 -13.65
N LEU A 76 5.19 10.72 -14.79
CA LEU A 76 3.80 10.92 -15.22
C LEU A 76 3.09 9.58 -15.45
N HIS A 77 3.73 8.64 -16.14
CA HIS A 77 3.16 7.31 -16.38
C HIS A 77 3.09 6.49 -15.08
N ALA A 78 4.10 6.60 -14.21
CA ALA A 78 4.11 5.95 -12.91
C ALA A 78 2.96 6.45 -12.02
N SER A 79 2.66 7.75 -12.01
CA SER A 79 1.54 8.32 -11.23
C SER A 79 0.18 7.85 -11.75
N THR A 80 -0.01 7.81 -13.08
CA THR A 80 -1.24 7.29 -13.70
C THR A 80 -1.40 5.80 -13.47
N PHE A 81 -0.31 5.02 -13.59
CA PHE A 81 -0.31 3.58 -13.31
C PHE A 81 -0.71 3.31 -11.86
N ARG A 82 -0.07 4.01 -10.91
CA ARG A 82 -0.38 3.90 -9.48
C ARG A 82 -1.84 4.21 -9.21
N ALA A 83 -2.36 5.33 -9.72
CA ALA A 83 -3.73 5.74 -9.50
C ALA A 83 -4.76 4.70 -9.97
N LYS A 84 -4.45 3.98 -11.07
CA LYS A 84 -5.34 2.95 -11.63
C LYS A 84 -5.24 1.60 -10.95
N HIS A 85 -4.02 1.18 -10.63
CA HIS A 85 -3.72 -0.23 -10.32
C HIS A 85 -3.30 -0.49 -8.89
N ILE A 86 -2.89 0.56 -8.12
CA ILE A 86 -2.29 0.39 -6.81
C ILE A 86 -2.95 1.27 -5.77
N GLY A 87 -3.46 0.66 -4.70
CA GLY A 87 -3.85 1.35 -3.48
C GLY A 87 -2.73 1.26 -2.45
N PHE A 88 -2.34 2.37 -1.84
CA PHE A 88 -1.29 2.39 -0.83
C PHE A 88 -1.81 2.88 0.52
N VAL A 89 -1.61 2.07 1.57
CA VAL A 89 -1.90 2.40 2.96
C VAL A 89 -0.59 2.66 3.69
N PHE A 90 -0.35 3.90 4.07
CA PHE A 90 0.87 4.35 4.74
C PHE A 90 0.80 4.13 6.25
N GLN A 91 1.92 3.84 6.89
CA GLN A 91 2.06 3.69 8.34
C GLN A 91 1.52 4.91 9.12
N ASN A 92 1.83 6.13 8.66
CA ASN A 92 1.39 7.38 9.29
C ASN A 92 0.13 7.95 8.62
N TYR A 93 -0.67 7.12 7.95
CA TYR A 93 -1.86 7.47 7.20
C TYR A 93 -1.63 8.47 6.07
N ASN A 94 -0.76 9.46 6.21
CA ASN A 94 -0.46 10.54 5.26
C ASN A 94 -1.74 11.24 4.76
N LEU A 95 -2.62 11.59 5.69
CA LEU A 95 -3.86 12.33 5.43
C LEU A 95 -3.62 13.83 5.55
N PHE A 96 -4.38 14.60 4.77
CA PHE A 96 -4.42 16.05 4.88
C PHE A 96 -5.30 16.46 6.07
N ASN A 97 -4.70 16.92 7.15
CA ASN A 97 -5.37 17.18 8.41
C ASN A 97 -6.45 18.26 8.33
N SER A 98 -6.30 19.25 7.43
CA SER A 98 -7.26 20.33 7.19
C SER A 98 -8.44 19.94 6.31
N PHE A 99 -8.36 18.80 5.61
CA PHE A 99 -9.41 18.31 4.73
C PHE A 99 -10.35 17.40 5.51
N ASN A 100 -11.60 17.32 5.04
CA ASN A 100 -12.56 16.34 5.55
C ASN A 100 -12.28 14.94 4.99
N VAL A 101 -13.07 13.96 5.43
CA VAL A 101 -12.95 12.55 5.00
C VAL A 101 -13.16 12.42 3.49
N TYR A 102 -14.24 13.01 2.96
CA TYR A 102 -14.54 12.97 1.52
C TYR A 102 -13.40 13.52 0.68
N GLU A 103 -12.90 14.70 1.01
CA GLU A 103 -11.81 15.37 0.30
C GLU A 103 -10.51 14.55 0.30
N ASN A 104 -10.15 13.96 1.45
CA ASN A 104 -8.96 13.10 1.54
C ASN A 104 -9.06 11.87 0.62
N ILE A 105 -10.24 11.30 0.46
CA ILE A 105 -10.46 10.14 -0.40
C ILE A 105 -10.51 10.58 -1.87
N ALA A 106 -11.24 11.65 -2.17
CA ALA A 106 -11.42 12.16 -3.53
C ALA A 106 -10.10 12.58 -4.19
N MET A 107 -9.12 13.05 -3.41
CA MET A 107 -7.80 13.43 -3.94
C MET A 107 -7.10 12.30 -4.70
N ALA A 108 -7.32 11.04 -4.34
CA ALA A 108 -6.70 9.93 -5.06
C ALA A 108 -7.27 9.70 -6.47
N THR A 109 -8.39 10.34 -6.80
CA THR A 109 -9.01 10.27 -8.13
C THR A 109 -8.51 11.34 -9.11
N THR A 110 -7.77 12.34 -8.65
CA THR A 110 -7.41 13.55 -9.43
C THR A 110 -6.57 13.28 -10.69
N THR A 111 -5.83 12.19 -10.73
CA THR A 111 -5.03 11.78 -11.90
C THR A 111 -5.83 11.00 -12.95
N LEU A 112 -7.07 10.68 -12.64
CA LEU A 112 -7.99 9.98 -13.55
C LEU A 112 -9.00 10.98 -14.10
N ASN A 113 -9.29 10.86 -15.38
CA ASN A 113 -10.26 11.73 -16.06
C ASN A 113 -11.71 11.31 -15.71
N LEU A 114 -12.07 11.40 -14.42
CA LEU A 114 -13.41 11.09 -13.94
C LEU A 114 -14.27 12.34 -13.86
N ASN A 115 -15.56 12.23 -14.18
CA ASN A 115 -16.52 13.30 -13.93
C ASN A 115 -16.95 13.34 -12.45
N SER A 116 -17.61 14.42 -12.03
CA SER A 116 -18.01 14.65 -10.64
C SER A 116 -18.93 13.56 -10.08
N ASN A 117 -19.79 12.97 -10.90
CA ASN A 117 -20.70 11.91 -10.47
C ASN A 117 -19.94 10.60 -10.21
N GLU A 118 -19.00 10.23 -11.10
CA GLU A 118 -18.13 9.07 -10.94
C GLU A 118 -17.25 9.20 -9.69
N ILE A 119 -16.68 10.39 -9.45
CA ILE A 119 -15.89 10.65 -8.23
C ILE A 119 -16.75 10.42 -6.99
N LYS A 120 -17.95 11.01 -6.97
CA LYS A 120 -18.87 10.89 -5.82
C LYS A 120 -19.29 9.44 -5.58
N GLU A 121 -19.58 8.69 -6.63
CA GLU A 121 -19.95 7.27 -6.54
C GLU A 121 -18.80 6.44 -5.99
N ASN A 122 -17.59 6.61 -6.54
CA ASN A 122 -16.39 5.88 -6.11
C ASN A 122 -16.03 6.19 -4.65
N VAL A 123 -16.07 7.47 -4.25
CA VAL A 123 -15.79 7.88 -2.87
C VAL A 123 -16.81 7.28 -1.91
N ASN A 124 -18.11 7.35 -2.24
CA ASN A 124 -19.17 6.77 -1.42
C ASN A 124 -19.01 5.25 -1.27
N LYS A 125 -18.66 4.54 -2.35
CA LYS A 125 -18.39 3.10 -2.31
C LYS A 125 -17.19 2.79 -1.42
N ALA A 126 -16.11 3.52 -1.56
CA ALA A 126 -14.91 3.34 -0.75
C ALA A 126 -15.18 3.61 0.73
N MET A 127 -15.92 4.68 1.07
CA MET A 127 -16.30 5.00 2.44
C MET A 127 -17.20 3.92 3.07
N LYS A 128 -18.10 3.31 2.29
CA LYS A 128 -18.93 2.19 2.76
C LYS A 128 -18.09 0.96 3.09
N ILE A 129 -17.19 0.55 2.18
CA ILE A 129 -16.29 -0.60 2.39
C ILE A 129 -15.43 -0.37 3.64
N ALA A 130 -14.88 0.84 3.81
CA ALA A 130 -14.06 1.19 4.97
C ALA A 130 -14.85 1.52 6.24
N ASN A 131 -16.19 1.43 6.22
CA ASN A 131 -17.07 1.76 7.34
C ASN A 131 -16.79 3.15 7.96
N ILE A 132 -16.68 4.19 7.12
CA ILE A 132 -16.37 5.58 7.54
C ILE A 132 -17.35 6.62 6.97
N ILE A 133 -18.38 6.21 6.23
CA ILE A 133 -19.32 7.11 5.57
C ILE A 133 -20.03 8.07 6.52
N HIS A 134 -20.28 7.65 7.76
CA HIS A 134 -20.91 8.46 8.80
C HIS A 134 -20.04 9.65 9.26
N LYS A 135 -18.80 9.74 8.80
CA LYS A 135 -17.83 10.82 9.08
C LYS A 135 -17.50 11.66 7.84
N GLU A 136 -18.23 11.51 6.74
CA GLU A 136 -17.93 12.10 5.43
C GLU A 136 -17.45 13.55 5.49
N ASN A 137 -18.18 14.40 6.25
CA ASN A 137 -17.91 15.83 6.36
C ASN A 137 -16.99 16.21 7.53
N GLN A 138 -16.53 15.24 8.32
CA GLN A 138 -15.69 15.50 9.48
C GLN A 138 -14.24 15.74 9.05
N THR A 139 -13.62 16.81 9.57
CA THR A 139 -12.22 17.12 9.36
C THR A 139 -11.33 16.03 9.98
N VAL A 140 -10.33 15.57 9.24
CA VAL A 140 -9.45 14.44 9.62
C VAL A 140 -8.69 14.71 10.92
N SER A 141 -8.35 15.97 11.24
CA SER A 141 -7.72 16.33 12.52
C SER A 141 -8.52 15.85 13.74
N ASN A 142 -9.85 15.76 13.63
CA ASN A 142 -10.78 15.42 14.71
C ASN A 142 -11.10 13.92 14.78
N LEU A 143 -10.46 13.09 13.97
CA LEU A 143 -10.68 11.65 13.93
C LEU A 143 -9.74 10.92 14.90
N SER A 144 -10.21 9.82 15.46
CA SER A 144 -9.41 8.84 16.19
C SER A 144 -8.41 8.13 15.26
N GLY A 145 -7.41 7.44 15.82
CA GLY A 145 -6.43 6.66 15.04
C GLY A 145 -7.09 5.61 14.14
N GLY A 146 -8.06 4.85 14.67
CA GLY A 146 -8.78 3.85 13.89
C GLY A 146 -9.67 4.46 12.78
N GLU A 147 -10.26 5.66 13.01
CA GLU A 147 -11.00 6.38 11.97
C GLU A 147 -10.05 6.90 10.87
N LYS A 148 -8.89 7.45 11.23
CA LYS A 148 -7.84 7.85 10.28
C LYS A 148 -7.37 6.67 9.42
N GLN A 149 -7.19 5.51 10.03
CA GLN A 149 -6.85 4.28 9.31
C GLN A 149 -7.93 3.91 8.28
N ARG A 150 -9.21 3.95 8.67
CA ARG A 150 -10.32 3.69 7.75
C ARG A 150 -10.37 4.69 6.59
N VAL A 151 -10.09 5.98 6.83
CA VAL A 151 -9.96 6.97 5.76
C VAL A 151 -8.79 6.65 4.83
N ALA A 152 -7.63 6.26 5.37
CA ALA A 152 -6.46 5.88 4.57
C ALA A 152 -6.74 4.65 3.68
N ILE A 153 -7.49 3.67 4.20
CA ILE A 153 -7.91 2.50 3.42
C ILE A 153 -8.93 2.91 2.35
N ALA A 154 -9.95 3.71 2.70
CA ALA A 154 -10.93 4.20 1.72
C ALA A 154 -10.23 4.95 0.57
N ARG A 155 -9.25 5.80 0.89
CA ARG A 155 -8.44 6.48 -0.12
C ARG A 155 -7.64 5.51 -0.99
N ALA A 156 -7.09 4.45 -0.40
CA ALA A 156 -6.34 3.45 -1.13
C ALA A 156 -7.21 2.66 -2.12
N ILE A 157 -8.49 2.40 -1.79
CA ILE A 157 -9.37 1.57 -2.62
C ILE A 157 -10.33 2.36 -3.54
N VAL A 158 -10.36 3.70 -3.49
CA VAL A 158 -11.35 4.54 -4.18
C VAL A 158 -11.37 4.34 -5.71
N ASN A 159 -10.22 4.06 -6.31
CA ASN A 159 -10.09 3.79 -7.74
C ASN A 159 -10.22 2.30 -8.09
N ASN A 160 -10.69 1.48 -7.13
CA ASN A 160 -10.86 0.04 -7.29
C ASN A 160 -9.58 -0.70 -7.78
N PRO A 161 -8.39 -0.43 -7.20
CA PRO A 161 -7.13 -1.03 -7.64
C PRO A 161 -7.14 -2.56 -7.51
N GLU A 162 -6.32 -3.24 -8.31
CA GLU A 162 -6.12 -4.69 -8.24
C GLU A 162 -5.12 -5.07 -7.14
N LEU A 163 -4.15 -4.18 -6.89
CA LEU A 163 -3.09 -4.35 -5.89
C LEU A 163 -3.25 -3.36 -4.74
N ILE A 164 -3.25 -3.89 -3.52
CA ILE A 164 -3.24 -3.09 -2.28
C ILE A 164 -1.93 -3.35 -1.55
N VAL A 165 -1.23 -2.27 -1.23
CA VAL A 165 0.06 -2.29 -0.53
C VAL A 165 -0.11 -1.59 0.80
N CYS A 166 0.29 -2.24 1.91
CA CYS A 166 0.17 -1.69 3.25
C CYS A 166 1.53 -1.70 3.96
N ASP A 167 1.97 -0.55 4.42
CA ASP A 167 3.23 -0.41 5.17
C ASP A 167 2.92 -0.21 6.65
N GLU A 168 3.28 -1.19 7.50
CA GLU A 168 3.06 -1.23 8.96
C GLU A 168 1.64 -0.78 9.38
N PRO A 169 0.57 -1.37 8.82
CA PRO A 169 -0.77 -0.81 8.91
C PRO A 169 -1.40 -0.85 10.31
N THR A 170 -0.86 -1.64 11.24
CA THR A 170 -1.37 -1.77 12.62
C THR A 170 -0.51 -1.02 13.66
N ALA A 171 0.63 -0.46 13.28
CA ALA A 171 1.62 0.11 14.19
C ALA A 171 1.08 1.22 15.12
N ASN A 172 0.04 1.94 14.70
CA ASN A 172 -0.57 3.05 15.45
C ASN A 172 -2.01 2.72 15.92
N LEU A 173 -2.38 1.44 15.98
CA LEU A 173 -3.70 0.99 16.35
C LEU A 173 -3.70 0.23 17.67
N ASP A 174 -4.77 0.35 18.42
CA ASP A 174 -5.06 -0.58 19.49
C ASP A 174 -5.50 -1.95 18.95
N LYS A 175 -5.60 -2.94 19.82
CA LYS A 175 -5.93 -4.32 19.47
C LYS A 175 -7.27 -4.44 18.72
N GLU A 176 -8.29 -3.69 19.15
CA GLU A 176 -9.63 -3.75 18.54
C GLU A 176 -9.61 -3.21 17.10
N ASN A 177 -8.96 -2.06 16.89
CA ASN A 177 -8.82 -1.47 15.56
C ASN A 177 -7.92 -2.33 14.66
N SER A 178 -6.88 -2.99 15.20
CA SER A 178 -6.06 -3.95 14.46
C SER A 178 -6.89 -5.13 13.97
N LEU A 179 -7.75 -5.72 14.81
CA LEU A 179 -8.66 -6.80 14.41
C LEU A 179 -9.68 -6.34 13.35
N ASN A 180 -10.19 -5.12 13.46
CA ASN A 180 -11.09 -4.55 12.46
C ASN A 180 -10.38 -4.33 11.12
N PHE A 181 -9.11 -3.91 11.13
CA PHE A 181 -8.27 -3.83 9.94
C PHE A 181 -8.11 -5.22 9.28
N LEU A 182 -7.79 -6.27 10.04
CA LEU A 182 -7.64 -7.63 9.51
C LEU A 182 -8.92 -8.16 8.85
N LYS A 183 -10.09 -7.89 9.45
CA LYS A 183 -11.38 -8.25 8.85
C LYS A 183 -11.56 -7.58 7.48
N MET A 184 -11.24 -6.28 7.39
CA MET A 184 -11.35 -5.52 6.14
C MET A 184 -10.37 -6.04 5.07
N ILE A 185 -9.14 -6.38 5.43
CA ILE A 185 -8.17 -6.99 4.53
C ILE A 185 -8.67 -8.35 4.00
N LYS A 186 -9.24 -9.18 4.88
CA LYS A 186 -9.86 -10.46 4.49
C LYS A 186 -11.00 -10.25 3.48
N GLU A 187 -11.86 -9.27 3.70
CA GLU A 187 -12.94 -8.91 2.77
C GLU A 187 -12.38 -8.44 1.41
N LEU A 188 -11.36 -7.58 1.41
CA LEU A 188 -10.71 -7.11 0.18
C LEU A 188 -10.07 -8.28 -0.60
N LYS A 189 -9.45 -9.25 0.08
CA LYS A 189 -8.96 -10.47 -0.56
C LYS A 189 -10.11 -11.28 -1.17
N THR A 190 -11.22 -11.43 -0.47
CA THR A 190 -12.42 -12.13 -0.98
C THR A 190 -13.00 -11.44 -2.22
N LEU A 191 -12.86 -10.11 -2.32
CA LEU A 191 -13.21 -9.32 -3.50
C LEU A 191 -12.20 -9.47 -4.66
N GLY A 192 -11.20 -10.35 -4.53
CA GLY A 192 -10.23 -10.67 -5.56
C GLY A 192 -9.07 -9.68 -5.65
N LYS A 193 -8.78 -8.91 -4.59
CA LYS A 193 -7.61 -8.03 -4.54
C LYS A 193 -6.35 -8.82 -4.23
N THR A 194 -5.24 -8.43 -4.82
CA THR A 194 -3.90 -8.86 -4.40
C THR A 194 -3.42 -7.91 -3.32
N ILE A 195 -2.88 -8.43 -2.23
CA ILE A 195 -2.54 -7.65 -1.04
C ILE A 195 -1.11 -7.94 -0.63
N VAL A 196 -0.31 -6.90 -0.42
CA VAL A 196 1.07 -7.02 0.08
C VAL A 196 1.20 -6.15 1.33
N ILE A 197 1.54 -6.76 2.45
CA ILE A 197 1.64 -6.08 3.75
C ILE A 197 3.07 -6.22 4.26
N ALA A 198 3.75 -5.11 4.55
CA ALA A 198 4.99 -5.11 5.31
C ALA A 198 4.67 -4.88 6.78
N THR A 199 5.17 -5.75 7.63
CA THR A 199 4.95 -5.63 9.08
C THR A 199 5.96 -6.44 9.89
N HIS A 200 6.13 -6.07 11.17
CA HIS A 200 6.79 -6.87 12.19
C HIS A 200 5.79 -7.31 13.29
N ASP A 201 4.51 -6.94 13.16
CA ASP A 201 3.48 -7.24 14.14
C ASP A 201 3.11 -8.74 14.10
N PRO A 202 3.18 -9.45 15.25
CA PRO A 202 2.86 -10.88 15.31
C PRO A 202 1.37 -11.18 15.07
N ILE A 203 0.47 -10.19 15.08
CA ILE A 203 -0.95 -10.39 14.75
C ILE A 203 -1.17 -10.98 13.34
N PHE A 204 -0.17 -10.87 12.48
CA PHE A 204 -0.20 -11.39 11.11
C PHE A 204 0.35 -12.82 10.95
N ASP A 205 0.82 -13.49 12.03
CA ASP A 205 1.53 -14.76 11.92
C ASP A 205 0.62 -15.97 11.65
N GLU A 206 -0.61 -15.93 12.17
CA GLU A 206 -1.54 -17.07 12.13
C GLU A 206 -2.88 -16.73 11.47
N LEU A 207 -2.84 -16.01 10.34
CA LEU A 207 -4.04 -15.62 9.61
C LEU A 207 -4.38 -16.64 8.52
N ASP A 208 -5.60 -17.16 8.57
CA ASP A 208 -6.13 -18.17 7.64
C ASP A 208 -6.24 -17.70 6.17
N PHE A 209 -6.14 -16.41 5.94
CA PHE A 209 -6.24 -15.80 4.61
C PHE A 209 -4.89 -15.34 4.04
N VAL A 210 -3.78 -15.52 4.74
CA VAL A 210 -2.43 -15.22 4.23
C VAL A 210 -1.92 -16.43 3.43
N ASP A 211 -1.48 -16.19 2.21
CA ASP A 211 -1.01 -17.26 1.32
C ASP A 211 0.49 -17.51 1.46
N GLU A 212 1.29 -16.45 1.65
CA GLU A 212 2.75 -16.55 1.74
C GLU A 212 3.31 -15.49 2.71
N ILE A 213 4.36 -15.87 3.44
CA ILE A 213 5.12 -14.97 4.31
C ILE A 213 6.58 -15.01 3.86
N TYR A 214 7.13 -13.86 3.48
CA TYR A 214 8.54 -13.70 3.15
C TYR A 214 9.24 -12.95 4.27
N HIS A 215 10.38 -13.48 4.70
CA HIS A 215 11.21 -12.81 5.69
C HIS A 215 12.25 -11.92 5.01
N MET A 216 12.41 -10.70 5.52
CA MET A 216 13.41 -9.75 5.04
C MET A 216 14.42 -9.43 6.12
N GLU A 217 15.70 -9.58 5.80
CA GLU A 217 16.82 -9.25 6.67
C GLU A 217 17.91 -8.56 5.85
N ASP A 218 18.44 -7.44 6.34
CA ASP A 218 19.52 -6.66 5.73
C ASP A 218 19.36 -6.45 4.20
N GLY A 219 18.16 -6.12 3.77
CA GLY A 219 17.85 -5.84 2.36
C GLY A 219 17.71 -7.08 1.48
N LYS A 220 17.61 -8.29 2.03
CA LYS A 220 17.43 -9.55 1.30
C LYS A 220 16.15 -10.27 1.75
N ILE A 221 15.63 -11.15 0.91
CA ILE A 221 14.65 -12.18 1.27
C ILE A 221 15.44 -13.42 1.73
N VAL A 222 15.08 -13.96 2.90
CA VAL A 222 15.72 -15.10 3.55
C VAL A 222 14.74 -16.23 3.80
#